data_e3944d4cdee930ab4850c2192140e5a1
#
_entry.id   e3944d4cdee930ab4850c2192140e5a1
#
_cell.length_a   1.000
_cell.length_b   1.000
_cell.length_c   1.000
_cell.angle_alpha   90.00
_cell.angle_beta   90.00
_cell.angle_gamma   90.00
#
_symmetry.space_group_name_H-M   'P 1'
#
loop_
_entity.id
_entity.type
_entity.pdbx_description
1 polymer ?
#
loop_
_entity_poly.entity_id
_entity_poly.type
_entity_poly.pdbx_seq_one_letter_code
_entity_poly.pdbx_strand_id
1 'polypeptide(L)'
;RTLNGKFESINDFIKRVNPKDINKLQLEGLVKSGAFDNLNSNRKALFDSIPAIISKSKNVFENKATNQIDLFSDDDIRQEDILIKEDDWKFEERLSKEFEAVGFFISNHPLNQFTEIFNDYRITDYSSFISKENLKDSNIAATLLKVQERKTAKGNSYAVLKLTDLSSV
;
A
#
# COMPACT_ATOMS: atom_id res chain seq x y z
N ARG A 1 -17.57 -12.89 -0.74
CA ARG A 1 -16.38 -13.55 -1.28
C ARG A 1 -16.52 -15.06 -1.33
N THR A 2 -17.05 -15.65 -0.29
CA THR A 2 -17.24 -17.12 -0.20
C THR A 2 -18.24 -17.69 -1.20
N LEU A 3 -19.28 -16.94 -1.56
CA LEU A 3 -20.32 -17.39 -2.49
C LEU A 3 -19.96 -17.16 -3.97
N ASN A 4 -19.24 -16.07 -4.30
CA ASN A 4 -19.00 -15.64 -5.67
C ASN A 4 -17.49 -15.64 -6.07
N GLY A 5 -16.62 -16.25 -5.28
CA GLY A 5 -15.19 -16.34 -5.57
C GLY A 5 -14.42 -15.01 -5.45
N LYS A 6 -13.23 -14.98 -6.08
CA LYS A 6 -12.39 -13.78 -6.14
C LYS A 6 -13.03 -12.72 -7.05
N PHE A 7 -12.68 -11.46 -6.86
CA PHE A 7 -13.02 -10.40 -7.81
C PHE A 7 -12.21 -10.58 -9.08
N GLU A 8 -12.86 -10.40 -10.23
CA GLU A 8 -12.27 -10.56 -11.56
C GLU A 8 -11.89 -9.22 -12.18
N SER A 9 -12.53 -8.13 -11.74
CA SER A 9 -12.30 -6.78 -12.22
C SER A 9 -12.74 -5.74 -11.20
N ILE A 10 -12.35 -4.47 -11.41
CA ILE A 10 -12.86 -3.33 -10.63
C ILE A 10 -14.38 -3.18 -10.81
N ASN A 11 -14.91 -3.46 -11.98
CA ASN A 11 -16.36 -3.46 -12.20
C ASN A 11 -17.07 -4.56 -11.42
N ASP A 12 -16.51 -5.77 -11.35
CA ASP A 12 -17.02 -6.85 -10.51
C ASP A 12 -17.00 -6.47 -9.03
N PHE A 13 -15.92 -5.83 -8.58
CA PHE A 13 -15.84 -5.28 -7.22
C PHE A 13 -16.96 -4.26 -6.96
N ILE A 14 -17.18 -3.29 -7.85
CA ILE A 14 -18.22 -2.25 -7.76
C ILE A 14 -19.62 -2.88 -7.71
N LYS A 15 -19.88 -3.91 -8.52
CA LYS A 15 -21.18 -4.59 -8.60
C LYS A 15 -21.51 -5.43 -7.35
N ARG A 16 -20.50 -5.94 -6.65
CA ARG A 16 -20.65 -6.90 -5.55
C ARG A 16 -20.48 -6.31 -4.16
N VAL A 17 -19.72 -5.23 -4.02
CA VAL A 17 -19.47 -4.61 -2.71
C VAL A 17 -20.49 -3.52 -2.44
N ASN A 18 -21.18 -3.63 -1.29
CA ASN A 18 -22.14 -2.61 -0.88
C ASN A 18 -21.39 -1.30 -0.55
N PRO A 19 -21.75 -0.16 -1.17
CA PRO A 19 -21.09 1.12 -0.93
C PRO A 19 -21.25 1.65 0.51
N LYS A 20 -22.13 1.07 1.32
CA LYS A 20 -22.27 1.40 2.76
C LYS A 20 -21.20 0.72 3.62
N ASP A 21 -20.61 -0.39 3.13
CA ASP A 21 -19.65 -1.20 3.89
C ASP A 21 -18.20 -0.74 3.66
N ILE A 22 -17.97 0.16 2.71
CA ILE A 22 -16.63 0.66 2.37
C ILE A 22 -16.65 2.17 2.17
N ASN A 23 -15.72 2.86 2.80
CA ASN A 23 -15.56 4.30 2.66
C ASN A 23 -14.29 4.66 1.87
N LYS A 24 -14.14 5.95 1.55
CA LYS A 24 -13.00 6.48 0.78
C LYS A 24 -11.66 6.11 1.43
N LEU A 25 -11.51 6.31 2.74
CA LEU A 25 -10.26 6.05 3.47
C LEU A 25 -9.87 4.57 3.44
N GLN A 26 -10.85 3.68 3.56
CA GLN A 26 -10.62 2.23 3.45
C GLN A 26 -10.17 1.83 2.04
N LEU A 27 -10.80 2.39 0.99
CA LEU A 27 -10.36 2.16 -0.40
C LEU A 27 -8.95 2.68 -0.65
N GLU A 28 -8.64 3.88 -0.17
CA GLU A 28 -7.29 4.45 -0.26
C GLU A 28 -6.25 3.53 0.41
N GLY A 29 -6.54 3.03 1.60
CA GLY A 29 -5.67 2.08 2.30
C GLY A 29 -5.48 0.76 1.54
N LEU A 30 -6.56 0.20 1.00
CA LEU A 30 -6.51 -1.03 0.20
C LEU A 30 -5.71 -0.85 -1.11
N VAL A 31 -5.87 0.27 -1.79
CA VAL A 31 -5.11 0.57 -3.02
C VAL A 31 -3.63 0.77 -2.70
N LYS A 32 -3.31 1.58 -1.69
CA LYS A 32 -1.93 1.83 -1.26
C LYS A 32 -1.22 0.54 -0.86
N SER A 33 -1.91 -0.38 -0.16
CA SER A 33 -1.35 -1.67 0.26
C SER A 33 -1.25 -2.72 -0.85
N GLY A 34 -1.75 -2.44 -2.05
CA GLY A 34 -1.70 -3.37 -3.18
C GLY A 34 -2.78 -4.45 -3.18
N ALA A 35 -3.83 -4.30 -2.40
CA ALA A 35 -4.93 -5.28 -2.34
C ALA A 35 -5.65 -5.47 -3.69
N PHE A 36 -5.52 -4.52 -4.60
CA PHE A 36 -6.11 -4.54 -5.94
C PHE A 36 -5.12 -4.87 -7.07
N ASP A 37 -3.84 -5.15 -6.78
CA ASP A 37 -2.81 -5.36 -7.82
C ASP A 37 -3.15 -6.46 -8.83
N ASN A 38 -3.90 -7.50 -8.40
CA ASN A 38 -4.39 -8.56 -9.28
C ASN A 38 -5.50 -8.09 -10.24
N LEU A 39 -6.18 -6.99 -9.94
CA LEU A 39 -7.24 -6.41 -10.77
C LEU A 39 -6.71 -5.26 -11.64
N ASN A 40 -5.81 -4.46 -11.08
CA ASN A 40 -5.10 -3.40 -11.76
C ASN A 40 -3.77 -3.13 -11.04
N SER A 41 -2.66 -3.27 -11.75
CA SER A 41 -1.31 -3.08 -11.21
C SER A 41 -0.91 -1.60 -11.06
N ASN A 42 -1.59 -0.68 -11.76
CA ASN A 42 -1.37 0.75 -11.64
C ASN A 42 -2.14 1.29 -10.43
N ARG A 43 -1.46 1.34 -9.29
CA ARG A 43 -2.05 1.79 -8.02
C ARG A 43 -2.42 3.26 -8.04
N LYS A 44 -1.63 4.12 -8.71
CA LYS A 44 -1.89 5.55 -8.80
C LYS A 44 -3.18 5.83 -9.56
N ALA A 45 -3.32 5.29 -10.76
CA ALA A 45 -4.52 5.42 -11.57
C ALA A 45 -5.77 4.96 -10.80
N LEU A 46 -5.66 3.85 -10.07
CA LEU A 46 -6.76 3.36 -9.24
C LEU A 46 -7.05 4.29 -8.05
N PHE A 47 -6.01 4.81 -7.38
CA PHE A 47 -6.13 5.72 -6.25
C PHE A 47 -6.85 7.01 -6.63
N ASP A 48 -6.45 7.64 -7.74
CA ASP A 48 -7.04 8.87 -8.22
C ASP A 48 -8.45 8.67 -8.79
N SER A 49 -8.81 7.43 -9.16
CA SER A 49 -10.15 7.04 -9.60
C SER A 49 -11.11 6.67 -8.46
N ILE A 50 -10.68 6.63 -7.20
CA ILE A 50 -11.53 6.26 -6.05
C ILE A 50 -12.84 7.06 -5.98
N PRO A 51 -12.87 8.39 -6.20
CA PRO A 51 -14.13 9.13 -6.19
C PRO A 51 -15.13 8.63 -7.24
N ALA A 52 -14.64 8.31 -8.45
CA ALA A 52 -15.48 7.76 -9.53
C ALA A 52 -15.98 6.34 -9.19
N ILE A 53 -15.13 5.50 -8.61
CA ILE A 53 -15.47 4.15 -8.16
C ILE A 53 -16.59 4.21 -7.11
N ILE A 54 -16.48 5.09 -6.11
CA ILE A 54 -17.50 5.26 -5.06
C ILE A 54 -18.82 5.74 -5.65
N SER A 55 -18.77 6.75 -6.52
CA SER A 55 -19.97 7.29 -7.19
C SER A 55 -20.67 6.21 -8.00
N LYS A 56 -19.92 5.46 -8.82
CA LYS A 56 -20.48 4.37 -9.62
C LYS A 56 -21.07 3.25 -8.76
N SER A 57 -20.39 2.88 -7.67
CA SER A 57 -20.89 1.86 -6.75
C SER A 57 -22.25 2.27 -6.14
N LYS A 58 -22.41 3.53 -5.74
CA LYS A 58 -23.70 4.06 -5.25
C LYS A 58 -24.79 3.96 -6.31
N ASN A 59 -24.53 4.42 -7.53
CA ASN A 59 -25.51 4.37 -8.61
C ASN A 59 -25.95 2.94 -8.93
N VAL A 60 -25.01 1.98 -8.98
CA VAL A 60 -25.33 0.56 -9.21
C VAL A 60 -26.23 0.00 -8.11
N PHE A 61 -26.00 0.36 -6.86
CA PHE A 61 -26.83 -0.11 -5.74
C PHE A 61 -28.18 0.57 -5.68
N GLU A 62 -28.27 1.85 -5.99
CA GLU A 62 -29.53 2.59 -6.07
C GLU A 62 -30.43 2.07 -7.20
N ASN A 63 -29.85 1.83 -8.39
CA ASN A 63 -30.60 1.26 -9.53
C ASN A 63 -31.12 -0.15 -9.22
N LYS A 64 -30.34 -0.99 -8.53
CA LYS A 64 -30.79 -2.31 -8.07
C LYS A 64 -31.94 -2.22 -7.06
N ALA A 65 -31.93 -1.23 -6.18
CA ALA A 65 -32.96 -1.04 -5.16
C ALA A 65 -34.30 -0.52 -5.74
N THR A 66 -34.24 0.24 -6.85
CA THR A 66 -35.43 0.83 -7.49
C THR A 66 -35.98 -0.02 -8.64
N ASN A 67 -35.38 -1.18 -8.95
CA ASN A 67 -35.71 -2.00 -10.13
C ASN A 67 -35.72 -1.19 -11.46
N GLN A 68 -35.07 -0.05 -11.49
CA GLN A 68 -34.88 0.69 -12.74
C GLN A 68 -33.86 -0.04 -13.59
N ILE A 69 -34.30 -0.54 -14.73
CA ILE A 69 -33.44 -1.04 -15.78
C ILE A 69 -32.76 0.19 -16.38
N ASP A 70 -31.45 0.30 -16.16
CA ASP A 70 -30.65 1.33 -16.84
C ASP A 70 -30.70 1.05 -18.33
N LEU A 71 -31.22 1.99 -19.15
CA LEU A 71 -31.34 1.88 -20.60
C LEU A 71 -29.97 1.75 -21.28
N PHE A 72 -28.91 2.12 -20.56
CA PHE A 72 -27.52 1.92 -20.92
C PHE A 72 -27.01 0.75 -20.07
N SER A 73 -27.24 -0.46 -20.55
CA SER A 73 -26.83 -1.69 -19.85
C SER A 73 -25.35 -1.60 -19.46
N ASP A 74 -25.11 -1.87 -18.20
CA ASP A 74 -23.83 -1.83 -17.48
C ASP A 74 -22.71 -2.70 -18.13
N ASP A 75 -23.04 -3.48 -19.16
CA ASP A 75 -22.11 -4.35 -19.89
C ASP A 75 -21.21 -3.60 -20.90
N ASP A 76 -21.58 -2.39 -21.32
CA ASP A 76 -20.81 -1.61 -22.29
C ASP A 76 -19.76 -0.67 -21.67
N ILE A 77 -19.77 -0.47 -20.36
CA ILE A 77 -18.76 0.41 -19.71
C ILE A 77 -17.50 -0.41 -19.44
N ARG A 78 -16.50 -0.21 -20.30
CA ARG A 78 -15.18 -0.82 -20.13
C ARG A 78 -14.53 -0.31 -18.83
N GLN A 79 -13.76 -1.15 -18.18
CA GLN A 79 -12.98 -0.77 -16.99
C GLN A 79 -12.09 0.45 -17.25
N GLU A 80 -11.62 0.59 -18.48
CA GLU A 80 -10.80 1.70 -18.96
C GLU A 80 -11.50 3.08 -18.88
N ASP A 81 -12.84 3.10 -18.85
CA ASP A 81 -13.60 4.35 -18.81
C ASP A 81 -13.73 4.94 -17.40
N ILE A 82 -13.44 4.15 -16.37
CA ILE A 82 -13.53 4.58 -14.97
C ILE A 82 -12.17 5.04 -14.44
N LEU A 83 -11.10 4.42 -14.95
CA LEU A 83 -9.76 4.66 -14.47
C LEU A 83 -9.11 5.83 -15.20
N ILE A 84 -8.52 6.72 -14.43
CA ILE A 84 -7.69 7.81 -14.95
C ILE A 84 -6.46 7.21 -15.63
N LYS A 85 -6.16 7.66 -16.86
CA LYS A 85 -4.99 7.22 -17.62
C LYS A 85 -3.77 8.03 -17.20
N GLU A 86 -2.94 7.46 -16.36
CA GLU A 86 -1.70 8.05 -15.92
C GLU A 86 -0.67 6.99 -15.55
N ASP A 87 0.60 7.40 -15.41
CA ASP A 87 1.67 6.52 -14.99
C ASP A 87 1.54 6.18 -13.50
N ASP A 88 1.96 4.96 -13.13
CA ASP A 88 1.95 4.54 -11.73
C ASP A 88 2.98 5.33 -10.90
N TRP A 89 2.83 5.27 -9.57
CA TRP A 89 3.83 5.79 -8.66
C TRP A 89 5.20 5.19 -8.94
N LYS A 90 6.25 6.02 -8.82
CA LYS A 90 7.62 5.53 -8.82
C LYS A 90 7.82 4.53 -7.68
N PHE A 91 8.81 3.65 -7.83
CA PHE A 91 9.09 2.58 -6.87
C PHE A 91 9.14 3.06 -5.41
N GLU A 92 9.90 4.11 -5.14
CA GLU A 92 10.07 4.67 -3.79
C GLU A 92 8.77 5.28 -3.24
N GLU A 93 8.00 5.96 -4.09
CA GLU A 93 6.72 6.53 -3.71
C GLU A 93 5.70 5.43 -3.41
N ARG A 94 5.67 4.37 -4.24
CA ARG A 94 4.82 3.20 -4.03
C ARG A 94 5.08 2.53 -2.68
N LEU A 95 6.35 2.33 -2.32
CA LEU A 95 6.75 1.80 -1.01
C LEU A 95 6.37 2.75 0.13
N SER A 96 6.53 4.05 -0.05
CA SER A 96 6.12 5.06 0.94
C SER A 96 4.61 5.02 1.19
N LYS A 97 3.79 4.91 0.12
CA LYS A 97 2.33 4.79 0.22
C LYS A 97 1.90 3.48 0.89
N GLU A 98 2.57 2.39 0.59
CA GLU A 98 2.34 1.09 1.22
C GLU A 98 2.62 1.16 2.72
N PHE A 99 3.77 1.71 3.11
CA PHE A 99 4.13 1.91 4.49
C PHE A 99 3.15 2.84 5.24
N GLU A 100 2.71 3.92 4.59
CA GLU A 100 1.68 4.83 5.14
C GLU A 100 0.38 4.09 5.46
N ALA A 101 -0.03 3.15 4.61
CA ALA A 101 -1.28 2.41 4.76
C ALA A 101 -1.26 1.33 5.84
N VAL A 102 -0.15 0.57 5.94
CA VAL A 102 -0.08 -0.64 6.78
C VAL A 102 0.99 -0.61 7.86
N GLY A 103 1.93 0.35 7.80
CA GLY A 103 2.99 0.52 8.80
C GLY A 103 4.22 -0.37 8.61
N PHE A 104 4.29 -1.12 7.51
CA PHE A 104 5.44 -1.94 7.11
C PHE A 104 5.47 -2.11 5.59
N PHE A 105 6.60 -2.57 5.05
CA PHE A 105 6.77 -2.81 3.61
C PHE A 105 6.29 -4.24 3.27
N ILE A 106 5.39 -4.37 2.30
CA ILE A 106 4.81 -5.67 1.87
C ILE A 106 5.47 -6.14 0.58
N SER A 107 5.51 -5.27 -0.43
CA SER A 107 5.92 -5.66 -1.78
C SER A 107 7.44 -5.74 -1.92
N ASN A 108 8.17 -4.84 -1.27
CA ASN A 108 9.61 -4.78 -1.31
C ASN A 108 10.14 -3.88 -0.18
N HIS A 109 11.44 -3.99 0.14
CA HIS A 109 12.09 -3.10 1.10
C HIS A 109 12.96 -2.06 0.38
N PRO A 110 12.99 -0.77 0.83
CA PRO A 110 13.79 0.27 0.18
C PRO A 110 15.27 -0.08 0.04
N LEU A 111 15.81 -0.90 0.94
CA LEU A 111 17.22 -1.33 0.93
C LEU A 111 17.52 -2.42 -0.10
N ASN A 112 16.53 -3.07 -0.70
CA ASN A 112 16.76 -4.15 -1.65
C ASN A 112 17.53 -3.69 -2.90
N GLN A 113 17.40 -2.43 -3.28
CA GLN A 113 18.17 -1.85 -4.39
C GLN A 113 19.68 -1.71 -4.12
N PHE A 114 20.12 -1.87 -2.87
CA PHE A 114 21.52 -1.71 -2.44
C PHE A 114 22.19 -3.01 -2.02
N THR A 115 21.57 -4.16 -2.26
CA THR A 115 22.07 -5.48 -1.80
C THR A 115 23.46 -5.81 -2.33
N GLU A 116 23.81 -5.40 -3.56
CA GLU A 116 25.16 -5.57 -4.11
C GLU A 116 26.21 -4.80 -3.30
N ILE A 117 25.88 -3.55 -2.94
CA ILE A 117 26.74 -2.66 -2.15
C ILE A 117 26.96 -3.23 -0.74
N PHE A 118 25.95 -3.88 -0.17
CA PHE A 118 26.04 -4.44 1.18
C PHE A 118 27.13 -5.50 1.33
N ASN A 119 27.40 -6.27 0.28
CA ASN A 119 28.49 -7.25 0.27
C ASN A 119 29.85 -6.55 0.33
N ASP A 120 30.04 -5.49 -0.44
CA ASP A 120 31.30 -4.75 -0.51
C ASP A 120 31.65 -4.07 0.82
N TYR A 121 30.64 -3.54 1.50
CA TYR A 121 30.78 -2.85 2.79
C TYR A 121 30.63 -3.76 4.01
N ARG A 122 30.48 -5.08 3.80
CA ARG A 122 30.27 -6.08 4.87
C ARG A 122 29.14 -5.67 5.82
N ILE A 123 28.02 -5.22 5.26
CA ILE A 123 26.83 -4.86 6.01
C ILE A 123 26.22 -6.13 6.59
N THR A 124 25.94 -6.09 7.88
CA THR A 124 25.25 -7.17 8.61
C THR A 124 23.82 -6.70 8.91
N ASP A 125 22.83 -7.57 8.75
CA ASP A 125 21.48 -7.27 9.22
C ASP A 125 21.39 -7.37 10.74
N TYR A 126 20.38 -6.73 11.33
CA TYR A 126 20.22 -6.63 12.77
C TYR A 126 20.02 -7.99 13.45
N SER A 127 19.25 -8.90 12.83
CA SER A 127 19.04 -10.24 13.37
C SER A 127 20.33 -11.06 13.42
N SER A 128 21.13 -10.98 12.35
CA SER A 128 22.45 -11.61 12.30
C SER A 128 23.44 -11.01 13.31
N PHE A 129 23.38 -9.69 13.52
CA PHE A 129 24.20 -9.02 14.53
C PHE A 129 23.90 -9.52 15.95
N ILE A 130 22.61 -9.55 16.34
CA ILE A 130 22.19 -10.02 17.68
C ILE A 130 22.52 -11.48 17.91
N SER A 131 22.43 -12.32 16.86
CA SER A 131 22.66 -13.76 16.98
C SER A 131 24.13 -14.14 17.19
N LYS A 132 25.07 -13.20 16.96
CA LYS A 132 26.50 -13.44 17.07
C LYS A 132 27.04 -12.94 18.41
N GLU A 133 27.14 -13.80 19.41
CA GLU A 133 27.59 -13.48 20.78
C GLU A 133 28.97 -12.78 20.88
N ASN A 134 29.84 -12.88 19.87
CA ASN A 134 31.20 -12.35 19.88
C ASN A 134 31.38 -11.06 19.06
N LEU A 135 30.34 -10.53 18.43
CA LEU A 135 30.40 -9.28 17.67
C LEU A 135 30.18 -8.09 18.60
N LYS A 136 31.24 -7.28 18.81
CA LYS A 136 31.17 -6.05 19.62
C LYS A 136 30.59 -4.86 18.83
N ASP A 137 30.86 -4.83 17.52
CA ASP A 137 30.44 -3.79 16.60
C ASP A 137 30.18 -4.38 15.21
N SER A 138 29.35 -3.73 14.43
CA SER A 138 29.06 -4.08 13.04
C SER A 138 28.52 -2.89 12.26
N ASN A 139 28.73 -2.92 10.94
CA ASN A 139 28.08 -1.98 10.03
C ASN A 139 26.67 -2.48 9.71
N ILE A 140 25.68 -1.65 9.95
CA ILE A 140 24.26 -1.95 9.68
C ILE A 140 23.73 -0.91 8.69
N ALA A 141 23.03 -1.37 7.65
CA ALA A 141 22.25 -0.49 6.79
C ALA A 141 20.79 -0.54 7.22
N ALA A 142 20.19 0.62 7.40
CA ALA A 142 18.80 0.71 7.83
C ALA A 142 18.09 1.91 7.18
N THR A 143 16.78 1.77 6.95
CA THR A 143 15.91 2.87 6.54
C THR A 143 15.34 3.56 7.77
N LEU A 144 15.43 4.88 7.81
CA LEU A 144 14.89 5.70 8.89
C LEU A 144 13.37 5.82 8.71
N LEU A 145 12.61 5.28 9.67
CA LEU A 145 11.14 5.37 9.68
C LEU A 145 10.62 6.55 10.48
N LYS A 146 11.27 6.86 11.62
CA LYS A 146 10.83 7.93 12.51
C LYS A 146 11.97 8.47 13.34
N VAL A 147 11.97 9.79 13.54
CA VAL A 147 12.82 10.48 14.49
C VAL A 147 11.95 11.09 15.58
N GLN A 148 12.33 10.91 16.84
CA GLN A 148 11.71 11.55 17.98
C GLN A 148 12.78 12.31 18.76
N GLU A 149 12.76 13.62 18.69
CA GLU A 149 13.61 14.47 19.49
C GLU A 149 13.04 14.58 20.91
N ARG A 150 13.88 14.42 21.91
CA ARG A 150 13.53 14.49 23.33
C ARG A 150 14.61 15.23 24.10
N LYS A 151 14.26 15.66 25.30
CA LYS A 151 15.20 16.26 26.25
C LYS A 151 15.28 15.41 27.52
N THR A 152 16.48 15.24 28.02
CA THR A 152 16.71 14.63 29.34
C THR A 152 16.24 15.54 30.45
N ALA A 153 16.10 15.03 31.67
CA ALA A 153 15.79 15.82 32.84
C ALA A 153 16.84 16.95 33.14
N LYS A 154 18.08 16.77 32.61
CA LYS A 154 19.16 17.76 32.72
C LYS A 154 19.17 18.75 31.53
N GLY A 155 18.17 18.73 30.63
CA GLY A 155 18.04 19.64 29.50
C GLY A 155 18.83 19.26 28.25
N ASN A 156 19.61 18.17 28.25
CA ASN A 156 20.34 17.71 27.07
C ASN A 156 19.40 17.13 26.03
N SER A 157 19.53 17.55 24.78
CA SER A 157 18.75 16.99 23.64
C SER A 157 19.29 15.63 23.24
N TYR A 158 18.38 14.70 22.90
CA TYR A 158 18.69 13.42 22.28
C TYR A 158 17.59 13.04 21.31
N ALA A 159 17.89 12.13 20.38
CA ALA A 159 16.92 11.61 19.44
C ALA A 159 16.76 10.10 19.60
N VAL A 160 15.51 9.63 19.51
CA VAL A 160 15.17 8.22 19.37
C VAL A 160 14.83 7.97 17.91
N LEU A 161 15.55 7.07 17.27
CA LEU A 161 15.38 6.69 15.89
C LEU A 161 14.63 5.35 15.81
N LYS A 162 13.59 5.28 14.99
CA LYS A 162 13.00 4.01 14.58
C LYS A 162 13.53 3.68 13.20
N LEU A 163 14.20 2.55 13.11
CA LEU A 163 14.86 2.06 11.90
C LEU A 163 14.23 0.72 11.49
N THR A 164 14.33 0.39 10.22
CA THR A 164 14.04 -0.95 9.68
C THR A 164 15.16 -1.35 8.74
N ASP A 165 15.49 -2.63 8.73
CA ASP A 165 16.45 -3.26 7.84
C ASP A 165 15.82 -4.46 7.10
N LEU A 166 16.62 -5.22 6.36
CA LEU A 166 16.13 -6.36 5.60
C LEU A 166 15.70 -7.56 6.46
N SER A 167 16.07 -7.59 7.74
CA SER A 167 15.73 -8.67 8.68
C SER A 167 14.44 -8.43 9.45
N SER A 168 13.99 -7.18 9.51
CA SER A 168 12.76 -6.77 10.20
C SER A 168 11.64 -6.59 9.19
N VAL A 169 10.78 -7.56 9.11
CA VAL A 169 9.50 -7.48 8.39
C VAL A 169 8.40 -7.11 9.36
#